data_e975bc627915d0d271c0722178610243
#
_entry.id   e975bc627915d0d271c0722178610243
#
_cell.length_a   1.000
_cell.length_b   1.000
_cell.length_c   1.000
_cell.angle_alpha   90.00
_cell.angle_beta   90.00
_cell.angle_gamma   90.00
#
_symmetry.space_group_name_H-M   'P 1'
#
loop_
_entity.id
_entity.type
_entity.pdbx_description
1 polymer ?
#
loop_
_entity_poly.entity_id
_entity_poly.type
_entity_poly.pdbx_seq_one_letter_code
_entity_poly.pdbx_strand_id
1 'polypeptide(L)'
;LKKIFGHRGLPNSYPENTFLSLNKALEICDFVETDVRITKDKELILFHDPTLNNQKIEELSLQEISEIKSTDLNENHLTSRDQILGNVNFELKVNKEQESLNTIFVEKIIEITNPEDIVSSFDWGTILSNREKFNSRYGILIDEENQLFESKAISNLDDTLMFMIQKDIFHSRKFDLPKDKCVVWTVNDKDEIDNILNTGVYGVVTDIGDKL
;
A
#
# COMPACT_ATOMS: atom_id res chain seq x y z
N LEU A 1 -0.10 18.16 8.63
CA LEU A 1 -0.49 18.38 7.22
C LEU A 1 -1.35 17.20 6.78
N LYS A 2 -2.55 17.48 6.27
CA LYS A 2 -3.49 16.48 5.74
C LYS A 2 -2.95 15.95 4.41
N LYS A 3 -2.94 14.63 4.23
CA LYS A 3 -2.35 13.98 3.05
C LYS A 3 -3.41 13.27 2.23
N ILE A 4 -3.35 13.44 0.91
CA ILE A 4 -4.15 12.67 -0.05
C ILE A 4 -3.25 11.63 -0.70
N PHE A 5 -3.73 10.38 -0.73
CA PHE A 5 -3.08 9.25 -1.37
C PHE A 5 -3.92 8.81 -2.57
N GLY A 6 -3.35 8.84 -3.77
CA GLY A 6 -3.98 8.25 -4.95
C GLY A 6 -3.93 6.72 -4.87
N HIS A 7 -5.08 6.06 -4.73
CA HIS A 7 -5.22 4.61 -4.63
C HIS A 7 -4.86 3.95 -5.95
N ARG A 8 -3.77 3.16 -5.98
CA ARG A 8 -3.22 2.57 -7.21
C ARG A 8 -2.95 3.60 -8.32
N GLY A 9 -2.72 4.86 -7.92
CA GLY A 9 -2.61 6.02 -8.80
C GLY A 9 -3.94 6.76 -9.00
N LEU A 10 -4.38 6.89 -10.26
CA LEU A 10 -5.67 7.47 -10.67
C LEU A 10 -6.48 6.43 -11.47
N PRO A 11 -7.07 5.40 -10.82
CA PRO A 11 -7.66 4.25 -11.49
C PRO A 11 -8.88 4.59 -12.36
N ASN A 12 -9.53 5.72 -12.12
CA ASN A 12 -10.65 6.18 -12.95
C ASN A 12 -10.20 6.79 -14.30
N SER A 13 -8.94 7.20 -14.42
CA SER A 13 -8.39 7.91 -15.59
C SER A 13 -7.26 7.15 -16.29
N TYR A 14 -6.55 6.29 -15.58
CA TYR A 14 -5.41 5.52 -16.07
C TYR A 14 -5.47 4.07 -15.55
N PRO A 15 -4.82 3.10 -16.22
CA PRO A 15 -4.72 1.74 -15.70
C PRO A 15 -4.07 1.72 -14.31
N GLU A 16 -4.74 1.08 -13.34
CA GLU A 16 -4.26 1.00 -11.95
C GLU A 16 -2.90 0.27 -11.85
N ASN A 17 -2.14 0.61 -10.80
CA ASN A 17 -0.84 -0.01 -10.53
C ASN A 17 0.14 0.06 -11.73
N THR A 18 0.12 1.17 -12.48
CA THR A 18 1.10 1.49 -13.53
C THR A 18 1.89 2.74 -13.16
N PHE A 19 3.14 2.83 -13.62
CA PHE A 19 3.95 4.04 -13.38
C PHE A 19 3.30 5.29 -13.95
N LEU A 20 2.59 5.16 -15.08
CA LEU A 20 1.83 6.28 -15.64
C LEU A 20 0.75 6.77 -14.67
N SER A 21 -0.07 5.85 -14.14
CA SER A 21 -1.15 6.17 -13.20
C SER A 21 -0.60 6.79 -11.91
N LEU A 22 0.46 6.18 -11.35
CA LEU A 22 1.09 6.65 -10.12
C LEU A 22 1.70 8.04 -10.28
N ASN A 23 2.48 8.26 -11.34
CA ASN A 23 3.13 9.54 -11.57
C ASN A 23 2.12 10.65 -11.91
N LYS A 24 1.01 10.34 -12.60
CA LYS A 24 -0.09 11.28 -12.81
C LYS A 24 -0.82 11.63 -11.50
N ALA A 25 -0.98 10.68 -10.60
CA ALA A 25 -1.54 10.96 -9.28
C ALA A 25 -0.62 11.88 -8.46
N LEU A 26 0.69 11.71 -8.54
CA LEU A 26 1.66 12.54 -7.81
C LEU A 26 1.74 13.99 -8.29
N GLU A 27 1.18 14.32 -9.46
CA GLU A 27 1.01 15.72 -9.89
C GLU A 27 -0.03 16.48 -9.04
N ILE A 28 -0.93 15.76 -8.34
CA ILE A 28 -2.10 16.32 -7.64
C ILE A 28 -2.31 15.79 -6.22
N CYS A 29 -1.75 14.62 -5.89
CA CYS A 29 -1.81 14.00 -4.57
C CYS A 29 -0.46 14.12 -3.86
N ASP A 30 -0.45 14.08 -2.52
CA ASP A 30 0.77 14.09 -1.71
C ASP A 30 1.53 12.76 -1.76
N PHE A 31 0.79 11.66 -1.90
CA PHE A 31 1.27 10.29 -1.97
C PHE A 31 0.51 9.52 -3.05
N VAL A 32 1.08 8.42 -3.46
CA VAL A 32 0.34 7.34 -4.11
C VAL A 32 0.41 6.08 -3.25
N GLU A 33 -0.62 5.29 -3.34
CA GLU A 33 -0.62 3.93 -2.84
C GLU A 33 -0.52 2.97 -4.02
N THR A 34 0.18 1.86 -3.86
CA THR A 34 0.33 0.83 -4.89
C THR A 34 0.54 -0.55 -4.28
N ASP A 35 -0.07 -1.54 -4.90
CA ASP A 35 0.07 -2.94 -4.52
C ASP A 35 1.35 -3.54 -5.12
N VAL A 36 2.15 -4.20 -4.31
CA VAL A 36 3.36 -4.87 -4.78
C VAL A 36 3.26 -6.37 -4.53
N ARG A 37 3.67 -7.17 -5.52
CA ARG A 37 3.84 -8.61 -5.43
C ARG A 37 5.23 -9.02 -5.89
N ILE A 38 5.63 -10.22 -5.52
CA ILE A 38 6.87 -10.85 -5.98
C ILE A 38 6.53 -12.02 -6.90
N THR A 39 7.24 -12.14 -8.02
CA THR A 39 7.09 -13.24 -8.97
C THR A 39 7.92 -14.45 -8.57
N LYS A 40 7.74 -15.59 -9.26
CA LYS A 40 8.52 -16.83 -9.09
C LYS A 40 10.03 -16.60 -9.29
N ASP A 41 10.39 -15.76 -10.25
CA ASP A 41 11.79 -15.38 -10.55
C ASP A 41 12.28 -14.20 -9.72
N LYS A 42 11.54 -13.85 -8.64
CA LYS A 42 11.89 -12.85 -7.63
C LYS A 42 11.89 -11.40 -8.14
N GLU A 43 11.11 -11.11 -9.15
CA GLU A 43 10.92 -9.75 -9.63
C GLU A 43 9.74 -9.08 -8.92
N LEU A 44 9.83 -7.76 -8.69
CA LEU A 44 8.74 -6.99 -8.10
C LEU A 44 7.80 -6.47 -9.20
N ILE A 45 6.50 -6.68 -9.02
CA ILE A 45 5.49 -6.12 -9.91
C ILE A 45 4.43 -5.36 -9.14
N LEU A 46 3.92 -4.30 -9.74
CA LEU A 46 2.78 -3.56 -9.22
C LEU A 46 1.50 -4.27 -9.68
N PHE A 47 0.85 -4.98 -8.75
CA PHE A 47 -0.32 -5.81 -9.05
C PHE A 47 -1.12 -6.17 -7.81
N HIS A 48 -2.46 -5.97 -7.85
CA HIS A 48 -3.33 -6.22 -6.70
C HIS A 48 -3.67 -7.70 -6.50
N ASP A 49 -4.21 -8.35 -7.54
CA ASP A 49 -4.83 -9.67 -7.40
C ASP A 49 -3.81 -10.77 -7.10
N PRO A 50 -4.19 -11.79 -6.32
CA PRO A 50 -3.29 -12.91 -6.01
C PRO A 50 -3.06 -13.82 -7.22
N THR A 51 -3.93 -13.74 -8.23
CA THR A 51 -3.87 -14.61 -9.39
C THR A 51 -4.04 -13.85 -10.70
N LEU A 52 -3.40 -14.35 -11.74
CA LEU A 52 -3.59 -13.96 -13.12
C LEU A 52 -3.98 -15.21 -13.93
N ASN A 53 -5.13 -15.20 -14.61
CA ASN A 53 -5.70 -16.38 -15.31
C ASN A 53 -5.75 -17.65 -14.44
N ASN A 54 -6.18 -17.52 -13.17
CA ASN A 54 -6.26 -18.59 -12.16
C ASN A 54 -4.91 -19.21 -11.74
N GLN A 55 -3.79 -18.60 -12.09
CA GLN A 55 -2.46 -18.97 -11.61
C GLN A 55 -1.96 -17.94 -10.60
N LYS A 56 -1.37 -18.37 -9.49
CA LYS A 56 -0.81 -17.48 -8.49
C LYS A 56 0.36 -16.68 -9.08
N ILE A 57 0.45 -15.39 -8.78
CA ILE A 57 1.53 -14.52 -9.25
C ILE A 57 2.90 -15.06 -8.84
N GLU A 58 3.02 -15.56 -7.63
CA GLU A 58 4.26 -16.13 -7.08
C GLU A 58 4.68 -17.46 -7.75
N GLU A 59 3.84 -18.04 -8.60
CA GLU A 59 4.13 -19.24 -9.40
C GLU A 59 4.48 -18.91 -10.86
N LEU A 60 4.34 -17.64 -11.24
CA LEU A 60 4.62 -17.13 -12.59
C LEU A 60 5.94 -16.33 -12.61
N SER A 61 6.73 -16.52 -13.65
CA SER A 61 7.84 -15.62 -13.97
C SER A 61 7.32 -14.31 -14.57
N LEU A 62 8.14 -13.29 -14.54
CA LEU A 62 7.82 -12.00 -15.16
C LEU A 62 7.50 -12.15 -16.66
N GLN A 63 8.23 -13.03 -17.38
CA GLN A 63 7.94 -13.31 -18.79
C GLN A 63 6.57 -13.94 -18.99
N GLU A 64 6.21 -14.97 -18.21
CA GLU A 64 4.88 -15.61 -18.26
C GLU A 64 3.75 -14.61 -17.99
N ILE A 65 3.92 -13.70 -17.05
CA ILE A 65 2.97 -12.61 -16.74
C ILE A 65 2.81 -11.69 -17.94
N SER A 66 3.90 -11.31 -18.61
CA SER A 66 3.88 -10.48 -19.83
C SER A 66 3.08 -11.11 -20.96
N GLU A 67 3.33 -12.38 -21.20
CA GLU A 67 2.64 -13.13 -22.26
C GLU A 67 1.13 -13.23 -22.00
N ILE A 68 0.71 -13.44 -20.73
CA ILE A 68 -0.70 -13.55 -20.34
C ILE A 68 -1.41 -12.20 -20.45
N LYS A 69 -0.82 -11.13 -19.96
CA LYS A 69 -1.44 -9.79 -19.94
C LYS A 69 -1.50 -9.14 -21.32
N SER A 70 -0.64 -9.56 -22.24
CA SER A 70 -0.40 -8.86 -23.52
C SER A 70 -0.09 -7.36 -23.31
N THR A 71 0.52 -7.01 -22.16
CA THR A 71 0.85 -5.64 -21.75
C THR A 71 2.35 -5.45 -21.71
N ASP A 72 2.78 -4.21 -21.92
CA ASP A 72 4.17 -3.84 -21.74
C ASP A 72 4.52 -3.90 -20.24
N LEU A 73 5.38 -4.83 -19.84
CA LEU A 73 5.88 -4.96 -18.46
C LEU A 73 6.63 -3.72 -17.98
N ASN A 74 7.11 -2.86 -18.88
CA ASN A 74 7.74 -1.60 -18.50
C ASN A 74 6.78 -0.67 -17.72
N GLU A 75 5.47 -0.93 -17.76
CA GLU A 75 4.49 -0.11 -17.06
C GLU A 75 4.31 -0.47 -15.58
N ASN A 76 4.69 -1.69 -15.16
CA ASN A 76 4.46 -2.16 -13.78
C ASN A 76 5.57 -3.06 -13.20
N HIS A 77 6.67 -3.30 -13.90
CA HIS A 77 7.84 -4.00 -13.38
C HIS A 77 8.70 -3.03 -12.55
N LEU A 78 8.64 -3.17 -11.22
CA LEU A 78 9.34 -2.29 -10.28
C LEU A 78 10.80 -2.74 -10.10
N THR A 79 11.71 -2.08 -10.79
CA THR A 79 13.16 -2.35 -10.72
C THR A 79 13.94 -1.31 -9.93
N SER A 80 13.38 -0.10 -9.80
CA SER A 80 14.01 1.03 -9.12
C SER A 80 12.96 1.96 -8.54
N ARG A 81 13.26 2.56 -7.40
CA ARG A 81 12.44 3.58 -6.76
C ARG A 81 12.19 4.79 -7.64
N ASP A 82 13.16 5.14 -8.49
CA ASP A 82 13.11 6.33 -9.37
C ASP A 82 12.03 6.25 -10.47
N GLN A 83 11.42 5.07 -10.67
CA GLN A 83 10.29 4.92 -11.58
C GLN A 83 9.03 5.65 -11.08
N ILE A 84 8.95 5.97 -9.77
CA ILE A 84 7.84 6.69 -9.14
C ILE A 84 8.37 8.01 -8.57
N LEU A 85 7.84 9.13 -9.03
CA LEU A 85 8.42 10.47 -8.88
C LEU A 85 8.05 11.22 -7.58
N GLY A 86 7.50 10.55 -6.58
CA GLY A 86 7.09 11.18 -5.32
C GLY A 86 6.93 10.16 -4.20
N ASN A 87 6.22 10.49 -3.12
CA ASN A 87 6.07 9.62 -1.96
C ASN A 87 5.11 8.46 -2.23
N VAL A 88 5.44 7.27 -1.77
CA VAL A 88 4.68 6.04 -2.04
C VAL A 88 4.32 5.32 -0.74
N ASN A 89 3.11 4.78 -0.68
CA ASN A 89 2.76 3.69 0.20
C ASN A 89 2.78 2.39 -0.61
N PHE A 90 3.76 1.53 -0.35
CA PHE A 90 3.85 0.19 -0.92
C PHE A 90 3.07 -0.80 -0.06
N GLU A 91 1.93 -1.27 -0.54
CA GLU A 91 1.20 -2.36 0.11
C GLU A 91 1.77 -3.71 -0.31
N LEU A 92 2.38 -4.43 0.63
CA LEU A 92 2.95 -5.75 0.35
C LEU A 92 1.86 -6.82 0.38
N LYS A 93 1.61 -7.44 -0.77
CA LYS A 93 0.69 -8.57 -0.92
C LYS A 93 1.43 -9.88 -0.62
N VAL A 94 1.63 -10.15 0.65
CA VAL A 94 2.40 -11.31 1.16
C VAL A 94 1.61 -12.60 0.99
N ASN A 95 2.27 -13.68 0.55
CA ASN A 95 1.70 -15.02 0.50
C ASN A 95 2.22 -15.85 1.70
N LYS A 96 1.35 -16.09 2.69
CA LYS A 96 1.70 -16.80 3.94
C LYS A 96 2.22 -18.24 3.73
N GLU A 97 1.93 -18.84 2.57
CA GLU A 97 2.37 -20.21 2.23
C GLU A 97 3.81 -20.25 1.71
N GLN A 98 4.45 -19.10 1.44
CA GLN A 98 5.77 -19.01 0.79
C GLN A 98 6.77 -18.16 1.58
N GLU A 99 7.08 -18.57 2.81
CA GLU A 99 7.91 -17.81 3.75
C GLU A 99 9.30 -17.42 3.19
N SER A 100 9.96 -18.33 2.48
CA SER A 100 11.28 -18.05 1.88
C SER A 100 11.22 -16.98 0.79
N LEU A 101 10.14 -16.95 0.00
CA LEU A 101 9.93 -15.93 -1.02
C LEU A 101 9.57 -14.59 -0.39
N ASN A 102 8.79 -14.60 0.70
CA ASN A 102 8.44 -13.39 1.44
C ASN A 102 9.68 -12.73 2.06
N THR A 103 10.65 -13.50 2.54
CA THR A 103 11.92 -12.94 3.03
C THR A 103 12.62 -12.14 1.94
N ILE A 104 12.76 -12.72 0.74
CA ILE A 104 13.37 -12.05 -0.40
C ILE A 104 12.55 -10.82 -0.84
N PHE A 105 11.22 -10.94 -0.81
CA PHE A 105 10.32 -9.84 -1.12
C PHE A 105 10.56 -8.63 -0.22
N VAL A 106 10.59 -8.84 1.09
CA VAL A 106 10.83 -7.78 2.08
C VAL A 106 12.21 -7.17 1.90
N GLU A 107 13.26 -7.98 1.68
CA GLU A 107 14.62 -7.49 1.43
C GLU A 107 14.67 -6.57 0.20
N LYS A 108 14.07 -6.97 -0.92
CA LYS A 108 13.99 -6.13 -2.13
C LYS A 108 13.22 -4.81 -1.89
N ILE A 109 12.14 -4.83 -1.12
CA ILE A 109 11.40 -3.61 -0.78
C ILE A 109 12.25 -2.68 0.10
N ILE A 110 12.97 -3.21 1.09
CA ILE A 110 13.87 -2.42 1.94
C ILE A 110 14.95 -1.73 1.10
N GLU A 111 15.51 -2.43 0.11
CA GLU A 111 16.57 -1.90 -0.76
C GLU A 111 16.10 -0.71 -1.62
N ILE A 112 14.84 -0.71 -2.04
CA ILE A 112 14.31 0.32 -2.94
C ILE A 112 13.58 1.46 -2.24
N THR A 113 13.16 1.32 -0.97
CA THR A 113 12.35 2.34 -0.29
C THR A 113 13.18 3.49 0.28
N ASN A 114 12.59 4.69 0.23
CA ASN A 114 13.14 5.92 0.81
C ASN A 114 12.53 6.19 2.21
N PRO A 115 13.18 7.02 3.05
CA PRO A 115 12.66 7.35 4.39
C PRO A 115 11.25 7.96 4.41
N GLU A 116 10.85 8.64 3.34
CA GLU A 116 9.52 9.27 3.23
C GLU A 116 8.43 8.31 2.76
N ASP A 117 8.81 7.15 2.22
CA ASP A 117 7.85 6.13 1.81
C ASP A 117 7.21 5.45 3.02
N ILE A 118 6.13 4.72 2.75
CA ILE A 118 5.46 3.86 3.72
C ILE A 118 5.46 2.45 3.15
N VAL A 119 5.75 1.45 3.97
CA VAL A 119 5.57 0.03 3.64
C VAL A 119 4.47 -0.52 4.51
N SER A 120 3.43 -1.05 3.92
CA SER A 120 2.27 -1.56 4.66
C SER A 120 1.85 -2.96 4.21
N SER A 121 1.14 -3.70 5.06
CA SER A 121 0.61 -5.01 4.73
C SER A 121 -0.55 -5.40 5.65
N PHE A 122 -1.45 -6.25 5.16
CA PHE A 122 -2.40 -7.03 5.97
C PHE A 122 -1.70 -8.14 6.77
N ASP A 123 -0.51 -8.56 6.36
CA ASP A 123 0.32 -9.47 7.15
C ASP A 123 1.14 -8.67 8.18
N TRP A 124 0.55 -8.45 9.34
CA TRP A 124 1.18 -7.73 10.44
C TRP A 124 2.49 -8.39 10.90
N GLY A 125 2.55 -9.73 10.85
CA GLY A 125 3.75 -10.49 11.21
C GLY A 125 4.95 -10.07 10.36
N THR A 126 4.77 -9.94 9.04
CA THR A 126 5.81 -9.47 8.12
C THR A 126 6.27 -8.05 8.45
N ILE A 127 5.36 -7.12 8.71
CA ILE A 127 5.72 -5.74 9.04
C ILE A 127 6.44 -5.67 10.38
N LEU A 128 5.86 -6.23 11.44
CA LEU A 128 6.37 -6.10 12.80
C LEU A 128 7.70 -6.82 13.02
N SER A 129 7.91 -7.98 12.38
CA SER A 129 9.18 -8.72 12.49
C SER A 129 10.34 -8.06 11.74
N ASN A 130 10.06 -7.20 10.75
CA ASN A 130 11.08 -6.51 9.98
C ASN A 130 11.17 -4.99 10.28
N ARG A 131 10.42 -4.46 11.25
CA ARG A 131 10.32 -3.02 11.53
C ARG A 131 11.66 -2.31 11.70
N GLU A 132 12.63 -2.96 12.33
CA GLU A 132 13.97 -2.40 12.57
C GLU A 132 14.86 -2.35 11.31
N LYS A 133 14.46 -3.05 10.24
CA LYS A 133 15.19 -3.07 8.97
C LYS A 133 14.68 -2.02 7.98
N PHE A 134 13.44 -1.52 8.15
CA PHE A 134 12.90 -0.49 7.27
C PHE A 134 13.57 0.85 7.52
N ASN A 135 14.12 1.46 6.46
CA ASN A 135 14.50 2.87 6.47
C ASN A 135 13.29 3.79 6.27
N SER A 136 12.23 3.27 5.66
CA SER A 136 10.95 3.93 5.45
C SER A 136 10.06 3.86 6.69
N ARG A 137 8.95 4.60 6.67
CA ARG A 137 7.84 4.36 7.59
C ARG A 137 7.19 3.01 7.30
N TYR A 138 6.51 2.46 8.28
CA TYR A 138 5.81 1.18 8.13
C TYR A 138 4.44 1.22 8.80
N GLY A 139 3.53 0.40 8.31
CA GLY A 139 2.15 0.37 8.79
C GLY A 139 1.46 -0.98 8.63
N ILE A 140 0.39 -1.14 9.38
CA ILE A 140 -0.48 -2.32 9.30
C ILE A 140 -1.85 -1.93 8.75
N LEU A 141 -2.43 -2.80 7.91
CA LEU A 141 -3.79 -2.61 7.41
C LEU A 141 -4.80 -3.26 8.36
N ILE A 142 -5.90 -2.55 8.58
CA ILE A 142 -6.99 -2.94 9.48
C ILE A 142 -8.30 -2.86 8.70
N ASP A 143 -8.98 -4.00 8.53
CA ASP A 143 -10.25 -4.16 7.82
C ASP A 143 -11.33 -4.87 8.65
N GLU A 144 -10.99 -5.29 9.88
CA GLU A 144 -11.92 -5.93 10.81
C GLU A 144 -11.91 -5.23 12.18
N GLU A 145 -13.10 -5.04 12.76
CA GLU A 145 -13.26 -4.36 14.06
C GLU A 145 -12.56 -5.08 15.23
N ASN A 146 -12.47 -6.40 15.19
CA ASN A 146 -11.78 -7.22 16.19
C ASN A 146 -10.27 -6.93 16.25
N GLN A 147 -9.65 -6.46 15.16
CA GLN A 147 -8.24 -6.08 15.10
C GLN A 147 -7.92 -4.80 15.88
N LEU A 148 -8.91 -3.96 16.19
CA LEU A 148 -8.70 -2.69 16.91
C LEU A 148 -8.10 -2.89 18.31
N PHE A 149 -8.46 -3.96 19.01
CA PHE A 149 -7.90 -4.23 20.34
C PHE A 149 -6.40 -4.52 20.28
N GLU A 150 -5.99 -5.38 19.35
CA GLU A 150 -4.57 -5.74 19.15
C GLU A 150 -3.78 -4.55 18.64
N SER A 151 -4.32 -3.79 17.67
CA SER A 151 -3.71 -2.56 17.14
C SER A 151 -3.45 -1.53 18.24
N LYS A 152 -4.37 -1.38 19.19
CA LYS A 152 -4.20 -0.48 20.33
C LYS A 152 -3.08 -0.94 21.25
N ALA A 153 -2.98 -2.24 21.51
CA ALA A 153 -1.88 -2.77 22.31
C ALA A 153 -0.52 -2.53 21.64
N ILE A 154 -0.41 -2.77 20.33
CA ILE A 154 0.81 -2.51 19.55
C ILE A 154 1.13 -1.02 19.51
N SER A 155 0.14 -0.15 19.33
CA SER A 155 0.31 1.32 19.32
C SER A 155 0.93 1.87 20.61
N ASN A 156 0.72 1.20 21.74
CA ASN A 156 1.32 1.59 23.02
C ASN A 156 2.79 1.14 23.13
N LEU A 157 3.25 0.23 22.32
CA LEU A 157 4.62 -0.31 22.32
C LEU A 157 5.49 0.28 21.22
N ASP A 158 4.87 0.74 20.13
CA ASP A 158 5.56 1.30 18.98
C ASP A 158 4.84 2.58 18.52
N ASP A 159 5.46 3.71 18.83
CA ASP A 159 4.92 5.03 18.50
C ASP A 159 5.24 5.48 17.07
N THR A 160 6.00 4.69 16.30
CA THR A 160 6.34 4.97 14.90
C THR A 160 5.41 4.28 13.91
N LEU A 161 4.69 3.24 14.35
CA LEU A 161 3.79 2.45 13.53
C LEU A 161 2.61 3.27 13.02
N MET A 162 2.32 3.16 11.72
CA MET A 162 1.14 3.72 11.07
C MET A 162 0.00 2.70 10.95
N PHE A 163 -1.22 3.20 10.84
CA PHE A 163 -2.44 2.38 10.76
C PHE A 163 -3.20 2.74 9.48
N MET A 164 -3.25 1.79 8.54
CA MET A 164 -4.05 1.91 7.31
C MET A 164 -5.43 1.32 7.59
N ILE A 165 -6.45 2.17 7.82
CA ILE A 165 -7.73 1.78 8.40
C ILE A 165 -8.84 1.84 7.36
N GLN A 166 -9.57 0.73 7.20
CA GLN A 166 -10.79 0.69 6.41
C GLN A 166 -11.84 1.66 6.99
N LYS A 167 -12.51 2.43 6.14
CA LYS A 167 -13.34 3.57 6.55
C LYS A 167 -14.47 3.21 7.52
N ASP A 168 -15.10 2.04 7.35
CA ASP A 168 -16.19 1.63 8.24
C ASP A 168 -15.67 1.29 9.65
N ILE A 169 -14.44 0.79 9.75
CA ILE A 169 -13.73 0.55 11.01
C ILE A 169 -13.36 1.89 11.66
N PHE A 170 -12.91 2.86 10.88
CA PHE A 170 -12.63 4.22 11.37
C PHE A 170 -13.88 4.88 11.98
N HIS A 171 -15.05 4.67 11.40
CA HIS A 171 -16.33 5.18 11.92
C HIS A 171 -16.92 4.34 13.06
N SER A 172 -16.31 3.20 13.40
CA SER A 172 -16.76 2.38 14.53
C SER A 172 -16.65 3.12 15.86
N ARG A 173 -17.62 2.90 16.76
CA ARG A 173 -17.58 3.43 18.14
C ARG A 173 -16.42 2.86 18.97
N LYS A 174 -15.80 1.77 18.53
CA LYS A 174 -14.65 1.14 19.18
C LYS A 174 -13.31 1.71 18.71
N PHE A 175 -13.32 2.58 17.70
CA PHE A 175 -12.09 3.19 17.19
C PHE A 175 -11.44 4.08 18.26
N ASP A 176 -10.21 3.75 18.65
CA ASP A 176 -9.40 4.47 19.65
C ASP A 176 -7.89 4.36 19.33
N LEU A 177 -7.50 4.70 18.09
CA LEU A 177 -6.10 4.77 17.69
C LEU A 177 -5.65 6.22 17.51
N PRO A 178 -4.34 6.53 17.60
CA PRO A 178 -3.79 7.88 17.36
C PRO A 178 -4.11 8.32 15.93
N LYS A 179 -4.98 9.31 15.77
CA LYS A 179 -5.47 9.76 14.47
C LYS A 179 -4.37 10.27 13.55
N ASP A 180 -3.39 10.97 14.09
CA ASP A 180 -2.24 11.50 13.38
C ASP A 180 -1.31 10.43 12.78
N LYS A 181 -1.54 9.15 13.12
CA LYS A 181 -0.87 7.97 12.55
C LYS A 181 -1.80 7.14 11.66
N CYS A 182 -3.04 7.58 11.46
CA CYS A 182 -4.02 6.85 10.68
C CYS A 182 -4.13 7.38 9.26
N VAL A 183 -4.16 6.47 8.30
CA VAL A 183 -4.55 6.70 6.91
C VAL A 183 -5.82 5.90 6.63
N VAL A 184 -6.88 6.58 6.23
CA VAL A 184 -8.20 5.94 6.05
C VAL A 184 -8.42 5.58 4.58
N TRP A 185 -8.84 4.34 4.30
CA TRP A 185 -9.04 3.81 2.94
C TRP A 185 -10.36 3.04 2.80
N THR A 186 -10.94 2.89 1.63
CA THR A 186 -10.85 3.82 0.49
C THR A 186 -12.04 4.75 0.56
N VAL A 187 -11.83 6.04 0.46
CA VAL A 187 -12.88 7.06 0.61
C VAL A 187 -13.04 7.81 -0.71
N ASN A 188 -14.20 7.70 -1.33
CA ASN A 188 -14.48 8.20 -2.67
C ASN A 188 -15.62 9.23 -2.72
N ASP A 189 -15.92 9.85 -1.59
CA ASP A 189 -16.85 10.98 -1.47
C ASP A 189 -16.08 12.20 -0.95
N LYS A 190 -16.20 13.34 -1.61
CA LYS A 190 -15.44 14.55 -1.30
C LYS A 190 -15.77 15.10 0.09
N ASP A 191 -17.03 15.13 0.45
CA ASP A 191 -17.45 15.65 1.76
C ASP A 191 -16.99 14.69 2.88
N GLU A 192 -17.02 13.38 2.63
CA GLU A 192 -16.50 12.37 3.56
C GLU A 192 -14.98 12.51 3.72
N ILE A 193 -14.21 12.71 2.63
CA ILE A 193 -12.77 12.98 2.66
C ILE A 193 -12.47 14.19 3.54
N ASP A 194 -13.14 15.32 3.30
CA ASP A 194 -12.95 16.55 4.08
C ASP A 194 -13.29 16.34 5.56
N ASN A 195 -14.38 15.65 5.85
CA ASN A 195 -14.80 15.34 7.22
C ASN A 195 -13.76 14.47 7.94
N ILE A 196 -13.27 13.40 7.30
CA ILE A 196 -12.25 12.52 7.88
C ILE A 196 -10.94 13.28 8.11
N LEU A 197 -10.46 14.03 7.12
CA LEU A 197 -9.25 14.84 7.26
C LEU A 197 -9.36 15.88 8.39
N ASN A 198 -10.55 16.45 8.60
CA ASN A 198 -10.80 17.40 9.71
C ASN A 198 -10.73 16.76 11.10
N THR A 199 -10.79 15.44 11.21
CA THR A 199 -10.61 14.74 12.50
C THR A 199 -9.16 14.70 12.99
N GLY A 200 -8.20 15.06 12.13
CA GLY A 200 -6.77 15.06 12.44
C GLY A 200 -6.02 13.78 12.05
N VAL A 201 -6.59 12.96 11.14
CA VAL A 201 -5.86 11.79 10.57
C VAL A 201 -4.67 12.25 9.74
N TYR A 202 -3.69 11.36 9.56
CA TYR A 202 -2.52 11.61 8.71
C TYR A 202 -2.94 11.79 7.25
N GLY A 203 -3.85 10.95 6.73
CA GLY A 203 -4.29 11.05 5.35
C GLY A 203 -5.48 10.17 5.01
N VAL A 204 -5.87 10.24 3.73
CA VAL A 204 -6.95 9.45 3.14
C VAL A 204 -6.50 8.88 1.80
N VAL A 205 -6.80 7.61 1.55
CA VAL A 205 -6.61 6.93 0.25
C VAL A 205 -7.89 7.03 -0.56
N THR A 206 -7.79 7.47 -1.82
CA THR A 206 -8.95 7.71 -2.68
C THR A 206 -8.70 7.36 -4.14
N ASP A 207 -9.76 6.90 -4.85
CA ASP A 207 -9.78 6.70 -6.31
C ASP A 207 -10.08 8.00 -7.08
N ILE A 208 -10.55 9.04 -6.40
CA ILE A 208 -11.03 10.30 -7.02
C ILE A 208 -10.06 11.47 -6.84
N GLY A 209 -8.76 11.20 -6.70
CA GLY A 209 -7.75 12.24 -6.51
C GLY A 209 -7.81 13.36 -7.56
N ASP A 210 -8.18 13.04 -8.81
CA ASP A 210 -8.34 13.97 -9.92
C ASP A 210 -9.64 14.82 -9.87
N LYS A 211 -10.50 14.59 -8.87
CA LYS A 211 -11.77 15.33 -8.69
C LYS A 211 -11.81 16.17 -7.41
N LEU A 212 -10.71 16.18 -6.63
CA LEU A 212 -10.57 16.95 -5.40
C LEU A 212 -10.00 18.35 -5.67
#